data_e7d0e0022abe60c2b4543010379fa937
#
_entry.id   e7d0e0022abe60c2b4543010379fa937
#
_cell.length_a   1.000
_cell.length_b   1.000
_cell.length_c   1.000
_cell.angle_alpha   90.00
_cell.angle_beta   90.00
_cell.angle_gamma   90.00
#
_symmetry.space_group_name_H-M   'P 1'
#
loop_
_entity.id
_entity.type
_entity.pdbx_description
1 polymer ?
#
loop_
_entity_poly.entity_id
_entity_poly.type
_entity_poly.pdbx_seq_one_letter_code
_entity_poly.pdbx_strand_id
1 'polypeptide(L)'
;MGYIESNLLQNEEVIYRTKFHWVIYLNSLLLFVMAMILFLWAGVEKNQNIQFVLMITASILIIWSIANGIPTLIEFFTSEFGVTNQRVLIKVGLIKRETFELLLNKVETFQVNQTIMGRILGYGSILISGTGGGKDVFYNIDDPLELKRQVQQSTKEYEHPPQVQTSVSENKKEVISIADE
;
A
#
# COMPACT_ATOMS: atom_id res chain seq x y z
N MET A 1 9.15 11.58 -9.79
CA MET A 1 8.94 10.22 -10.32
C MET A 1 8.90 9.27 -9.16
N GLY A 2 7.89 8.39 -9.09
CA GLY A 2 7.79 7.36 -8.06
C GLY A 2 8.84 6.27 -8.24
N TYR A 3 9.08 5.51 -7.17
CA TYR A 3 10.01 4.37 -7.21
C TYR A 3 9.58 3.34 -8.27
N ILE A 4 8.29 3.04 -8.32
CA ILE A 4 7.72 2.07 -9.27
C ILE A 4 8.02 2.48 -10.70
N GLU A 5 7.77 3.75 -11.07
CA GLU A 5 8.03 4.27 -12.42
C GLU A 5 9.50 4.21 -12.84
N SER A 6 10.42 4.44 -11.89
CA SER A 6 11.85 4.43 -12.17
C SER A 6 12.45 3.02 -12.29
N ASN A 7 11.71 1.98 -11.91
CA ASN A 7 12.19 0.59 -11.89
C ASN A 7 11.40 -0.34 -12.83
N LEU A 8 10.58 0.20 -13.74
CA LEU A 8 9.86 -0.61 -14.71
C LEU A 8 10.83 -1.26 -15.71
N LEU A 9 10.57 -2.52 -16.05
CA LEU A 9 11.27 -3.24 -17.11
C LEU A 9 10.73 -2.86 -18.49
N GLN A 10 11.42 -3.29 -19.56
CA GLN A 10 10.92 -3.10 -20.92
C GLN A 10 9.57 -3.82 -21.08
N ASN A 11 8.57 -3.11 -21.63
CA ASN A 11 7.19 -3.61 -21.78
C ASN A 11 6.47 -3.93 -20.44
N GLU A 12 6.94 -3.35 -19.33
CA GLU A 12 6.25 -3.44 -18.05
C GLU A 12 5.34 -2.22 -17.85
N GLU A 13 4.06 -2.46 -17.62
CA GLU A 13 3.05 -1.43 -17.39
C GLU A 13 2.46 -1.53 -16.01
N VAL A 14 2.24 -0.40 -15.36
CA VAL A 14 1.59 -0.35 -14.05
C VAL A 14 0.08 -0.43 -14.22
N ILE A 15 -0.51 -1.50 -13.70
CA ILE A 15 -1.94 -1.75 -13.77
C ILE A 15 -2.67 -1.06 -12.62
N TYR A 16 -2.12 -1.16 -11.41
CA TYR A 16 -2.75 -0.59 -10.22
C TYR A 16 -1.72 -0.08 -9.23
N ARG A 17 -2.08 1.01 -8.51
CA ARG A 17 -1.27 1.57 -7.43
C ARG A 17 -2.13 1.82 -6.20
N THR A 18 -1.57 1.55 -5.04
CA THR A 18 -2.13 1.95 -3.76
C THR A 18 -1.01 2.43 -2.83
N LYS A 19 -1.40 2.89 -1.65
CA LYS A 19 -0.51 3.44 -0.63
C LYS A 19 -0.99 3.05 0.76
N PHE A 20 -0.29 3.48 1.79
CA PHE A 20 -0.81 3.38 3.15
C PHE A 20 -2.06 4.26 3.32
N HIS A 21 -3.00 3.75 4.09
CA HIS A 21 -4.18 4.52 4.48
C HIS A 21 -3.83 5.50 5.61
N TRP A 22 -4.48 6.66 5.64
CA TRP A 22 -4.22 7.72 6.63
C TRP A 22 -4.37 7.26 8.10
N VAL A 23 -5.07 6.18 8.36
CA VAL A 23 -5.21 5.55 9.69
C VAL A 23 -3.86 5.24 10.33
N ILE A 24 -2.80 5.06 9.55
CA ILE A 24 -1.46 4.74 10.07
C ILE A 24 -0.95 5.77 11.10
N TYR A 25 -1.28 7.05 10.92
CA TYR A 25 -0.87 8.11 11.85
C TYR A 25 -1.97 8.51 12.85
N LEU A 26 -3.17 7.90 12.78
CA LEU A 26 -4.28 8.25 13.65
C LEU A 26 -3.94 8.09 15.13
N ASN A 27 -3.21 7.04 15.51
CA ASN A 27 -2.79 6.80 16.88
C ASN A 27 -1.88 7.92 17.41
N SER A 28 -0.91 8.36 16.62
CA SER A 28 -0.01 9.46 16.99
C SER A 28 -0.77 10.79 17.06
N LEU A 29 -1.72 11.03 16.16
CA LEU A 29 -2.57 12.21 16.18
C LEU A 29 -3.46 12.26 17.43
N LEU A 30 -4.11 11.16 17.79
CA LEU A 30 -4.94 11.05 18.99
C LEU A 30 -4.11 11.31 20.27
N LEU A 31 -2.92 10.73 20.33
CA LEU A 31 -2.00 10.94 21.45
C LEU A 31 -1.60 12.42 21.56
N PHE A 32 -1.32 13.06 20.43
CA PHE A 32 -0.98 14.49 20.38
C PHE A 32 -2.13 15.38 20.87
N VAL A 33 -3.35 15.11 20.39
CA VAL A 33 -4.54 15.85 20.79
C VAL A 33 -4.80 15.68 22.31
N MET A 34 -4.69 14.46 22.83
CA MET A 34 -4.84 14.19 24.25
C MET A 34 -3.79 14.91 25.09
N ALA A 35 -2.54 14.91 24.64
CA ALA A 35 -1.46 15.65 25.32
C ALA A 35 -1.69 17.17 25.31
N MET A 36 -2.22 17.73 24.21
CA MET A 36 -2.59 19.15 24.12
C MET A 36 -3.73 19.50 25.08
N ILE A 37 -4.75 18.65 25.21
CA ILE A 37 -5.85 18.86 26.17
C ILE A 37 -5.30 18.87 27.59
N LEU A 38 -4.42 17.94 27.97
CA LEU A 38 -3.77 17.91 29.28
C LEU A 38 -2.91 19.16 29.50
N PHE A 39 -2.20 19.63 28.51
CA PHE A 39 -1.39 20.83 28.60
C PHE A 39 -2.23 22.09 28.84
N LEU A 40 -3.34 22.23 28.12
CA LEU A 40 -4.28 23.33 28.29
C LEU A 40 -4.95 23.31 29.69
N TRP A 41 -5.30 22.11 30.15
CA TRP A 41 -5.88 21.94 31.49
C TRP A 41 -4.88 22.31 32.60
N ALA A 42 -3.62 21.92 32.43
CA ALA A 42 -2.56 22.32 33.36
C ALA A 42 -2.47 23.87 33.54
N GLY A 43 -2.75 24.66 32.49
CA GLY A 43 -2.75 26.14 32.55
C GLY A 43 -3.88 26.72 33.38
N VAL A 44 -4.96 25.97 33.65
CA VAL A 44 -6.12 26.43 34.45
C VAL A 44 -6.03 25.96 35.91
N GLU A 45 -5.19 24.93 36.18
CA GLU A 45 -5.03 24.33 37.53
C GLU A 45 -4.41 25.35 38.50
N LYS A 46 -5.06 25.50 39.68
CA LYS A 46 -4.63 26.49 40.72
C LYS A 46 -3.56 25.95 41.65
N ASN A 47 -3.50 24.63 41.81
CA ASN A 47 -2.50 24.01 42.68
C ASN A 47 -1.17 23.89 41.92
N GLN A 48 -0.16 24.64 42.37
CA GLN A 48 1.15 24.68 41.70
C GLN A 48 1.82 23.31 41.54
N ASN A 49 1.68 22.41 42.53
CA ASN A 49 2.28 21.08 42.45
C ASN A 49 1.61 20.23 41.40
N ILE A 50 0.28 20.26 41.32
CA ILE A 50 -0.51 19.51 40.32
C ILE A 50 -0.23 20.10 38.93
N GLN A 51 -0.25 21.44 38.80
CA GLN A 51 0.08 22.13 37.56
C GLN A 51 1.45 21.71 37.01
N PHE A 52 2.48 21.70 37.87
CA PHE A 52 3.83 21.32 37.46
C PHE A 52 3.90 19.84 36.96
N VAL A 53 3.28 18.91 37.66
CA VAL A 53 3.21 17.50 37.25
C VAL A 53 2.47 17.34 35.93
N LEU A 54 1.33 18.00 35.75
CA LEU A 54 0.55 17.97 34.51
C LEU A 54 1.34 18.53 33.32
N MET A 55 2.03 19.65 33.50
CA MET A 55 2.86 20.24 32.44
C MET A 55 4.00 19.34 32.01
N ILE A 56 4.71 18.72 32.96
CA ILE A 56 5.77 17.75 32.64
C ILE A 56 5.20 16.55 31.87
N THR A 57 4.12 15.98 32.39
CA THR A 57 3.50 14.80 31.76
C THR A 57 3.01 15.10 30.35
N ALA A 58 2.33 16.24 30.16
CA ALA A 58 1.88 16.67 28.83
C ALA A 58 3.06 16.90 27.87
N SER A 59 4.14 17.53 28.34
CA SER A 59 5.34 17.76 27.53
C SER A 59 6.00 16.46 27.08
N ILE A 60 6.11 15.48 27.96
CA ILE A 60 6.64 14.15 27.63
C ILE A 60 5.76 13.47 26.57
N LEU A 61 4.43 13.52 26.72
CA LEU A 61 3.49 12.92 25.75
C LEU A 61 3.54 13.62 24.39
N ILE A 62 3.70 14.94 24.36
CA ILE A 62 3.88 15.70 23.11
C ILE A 62 5.15 15.25 22.39
N ILE A 63 6.29 15.21 23.10
CA ILE A 63 7.56 14.77 22.53
C ILE A 63 7.44 13.32 22.00
N TRP A 64 6.84 12.45 22.78
CA TRP A 64 6.61 11.05 22.38
C TRP A 64 5.73 10.92 21.13
N SER A 65 4.64 11.70 21.06
CA SER A 65 3.75 11.72 19.90
C SER A 65 4.48 12.20 18.63
N ILE A 66 5.28 13.25 18.74
CA ILE A 66 6.07 13.79 17.63
C ILE A 66 7.13 12.77 17.18
N ALA A 67 7.84 12.16 18.13
CA ALA A 67 8.87 11.17 17.85
C ALA A 67 8.35 9.93 17.08
N ASN A 68 7.10 9.52 17.36
CA ASN A 68 6.46 8.41 16.63
C ASN A 68 5.70 8.90 15.38
N GLY A 69 5.14 10.10 15.40
CA GLY A 69 4.33 10.64 14.32
C GLY A 69 5.14 11.00 13.08
N ILE A 70 6.32 11.62 13.25
CA ILE A 70 7.16 12.04 12.12
C ILE A 70 7.62 10.85 11.25
N PRO A 71 8.19 9.77 11.80
CA PRO A 71 8.57 8.60 11.00
C PRO A 71 7.38 7.99 10.24
N THR A 72 6.25 7.84 10.92
CA THR A 72 5.02 7.30 10.31
C THR A 72 4.52 8.19 9.17
N LEU A 73 4.61 9.50 9.33
CA LEU A 73 4.23 10.45 8.28
C LEU A 73 5.17 10.33 7.06
N ILE A 74 6.46 10.18 7.30
CA ILE A 74 7.45 9.96 6.24
C ILE A 74 7.13 8.65 5.51
N GLU A 75 6.87 7.55 6.21
CA GLU A 75 6.48 6.27 5.60
C GLU A 75 5.22 6.40 4.76
N PHE A 76 4.20 7.11 5.24
CA PHE A 76 2.96 7.35 4.49
C PHE A 76 3.21 8.01 3.13
N PHE A 77 4.08 9.03 3.06
CA PHE A 77 4.35 9.74 1.81
C PHE A 77 5.37 9.06 0.90
N THR A 78 6.18 8.14 1.43
CA THR A 78 7.29 7.56 0.67
C THR A 78 7.07 6.10 0.28
N SER A 79 6.03 5.46 0.80
CA SER A 79 5.71 4.08 0.47
C SER A 79 4.79 3.98 -0.74
N GLU A 80 5.09 3.03 -1.60
CA GLU A 80 4.39 2.79 -2.85
C GLU A 80 4.10 1.29 -2.97
N PHE A 81 2.87 0.96 -3.33
CA PHE A 81 2.42 -0.39 -3.64
C PHE A 81 1.92 -0.41 -5.08
N GLY A 82 2.46 -1.26 -5.90
CA GLY A 82 2.09 -1.36 -7.31
C GLY A 82 1.93 -2.80 -7.79
N VAL A 83 1.01 -2.97 -8.71
CA VAL A 83 0.82 -4.19 -9.49
C VAL A 83 1.10 -3.84 -10.93
N THR A 84 1.98 -4.60 -11.54
CA THR A 84 2.28 -4.48 -12.96
C THR A 84 1.75 -5.71 -13.72
N ASN A 85 1.89 -5.72 -15.01
CA ASN A 85 1.60 -6.88 -15.84
C ASN A 85 2.59 -8.06 -15.66
N GLN A 86 3.66 -7.90 -14.85
CA GLN A 86 4.70 -8.93 -14.66
C GLN A 86 4.93 -9.29 -13.19
N ARG A 87 4.80 -8.32 -12.26
CA ARG A 87 5.15 -8.51 -10.84
C ARG A 87 4.36 -7.58 -9.91
N VAL A 88 4.39 -7.92 -8.62
CA VAL A 88 3.97 -7.03 -7.53
C VAL A 88 5.22 -6.31 -7.02
N LEU A 89 5.16 -5.00 -6.94
CA LEU A 89 6.23 -4.12 -6.47
C LEU A 89 5.76 -3.39 -5.23
N ILE A 90 6.49 -3.52 -4.13
CA ILE A 90 6.21 -2.81 -2.89
C ILE A 90 7.48 -2.14 -2.42
N LYS A 91 7.38 -0.86 -2.12
CA LYS A 91 8.46 -0.10 -1.49
C LYS A 91 7.93 0.56 -0.24
N VAL A 92 8.60 0.32 0.88
CA VAL A 92 8.26 0.92 2.18
C VAL A 92 9.45 1.69 2.72
N GLY A 93 9.17 2.88 3.25
CA GLY A 93 10.12 3.73 3.95
C GLY A 93 11.03 4.57 3.07
N LEU A 94 11.62 5.60 3.70
CA LEU A 94 12.58 6.52 3.08
C LEU A 94 14.00 6.29 3.59
N ILE A 95 14.19 6.25 4.91
CA ILE A 95 15.50 6.13 5.57
C ILE A 95 15.94 4.68 5.53
N LYS A 96 15.14 3.78 6.12
CA LYS A 96 15.27 2.35 5.94
C LYS A 96 14.33 1.95 4.81
N ARG A 97 14.90 1.75 3.63
CA ARG A 97 14.13 1.39 2.45
C ARG A 97 14.06 -0.14 2.36
N GLU A 98 12.85 -0.65 2.41
CA GLU A 98 12.56 -2.05 2.15
C GLU A 98 11.79 -2.16 0.84
N THR A 99 12.30 -3.01 -0.06
CA THR A 99 11.64 -3.28 -1.34
C THR A 99 11.29 -4.76 -1.41
N PHE A 100 10.08 -5.03 -1.81
CA PHE A 100 9.58 -6.37 -2.04
C PHE A 100 9.11 -6.47 -3.49
N GLU A 101 9.63 -7.46 -4.19
CA GLU A 101 9.29 -7.73 -5.58
C GLU A 101 8.94 -9.20 -5.73
N LEU A 102 7.76 -9.47 -6.27
CA LEU A 102 7.30 -10.84 -6.50
C LEU A 102 6.66 -10.96 -7.88
N LEU A 103 7.23 -11.81 -8.71
CA LEU A 103 6.67 -12.12 -10.02
C LEU A 103 5.26 -12.72 -9.89
N LEU A 104 4.34 -12.37 -10.79
CA LEU A 104 2.95 -12.84 -10.74
C LEU A 104 2.85 -14.37 -10.76
N ASN A 105 3.69 -15.05 -11.53
CA ASN A 105 3.75 -16.52 -11.60
C ASN A 105 4.37 -17.18 -10.36
N LYS A 106 4.86 -16.41 -9.40
CA LYS A 106 5.42 -16.89 -8.13
C LYS A 106 4.52 -16.58 -6.94
N VAL A 107 3.40 -15.87 -7.15
CA VAL A 107 2.42 -15.58 -6.11
C VAL A 107 1.63 -16.86 -5.80
N GLU A 108 1.80 -17.42 -4.60
CA GLU A 108 1.02 -18.57 -4.13
C GLU A 108 -0.20 -18.14 -3.33
N THR A 109 -0.02 -17.21 -2.43
CA THR A 109 -1.09 -16.76 -1.53
C THR A 109 -1.13 -15.24 -1.47
N PHE A 110 -2.32 -14.69 -1.70
CA PHE A 110 -2.64 -13.29 -1.46
C PHE A 110 -3.87 -13.20 -0.55
N GLN A 111 -3.63 -12.99 0.74
CA GLN A 111 -4.69 -12.90 1.75
C GLN A 111 -4.89 -11.46 2.19
N VAL A 112 -6.16 -11.07 2.32
CA VAL A 112 -6.57 -9.77 2.85
C VAL A 112 -7.27 -9.97 4.18
N ASN A 113 -6.87 -9.21 5.19
CA ASN A 113 -7.51 -9.16 6.50
C ASN A 113 -7.98 -7.74 6.78
N GLN A 114 -9.28 -7.59 7.02
CA GLN A 114 -9.89 -6.32 7.40
C GLN A 114 -10.65 -6.46 8.70
N THR A 115 -10.39 -5.57 9.64
CA THR A 115 -11.21 -5.41 10.85
C THR A 115 -12.56 -4.76 10.49
N ILE A 116 -13.51 -4.72 11.44
CA ILE A 116 -14.79 -4.04 11.24
C ILE A 116 -14.57 -2.57 10.88
N MET A 117 -13.68 -1.88 11.61
CA MET A 117 -13.32 -0.49 11.31
C MET A 117 -12.59 -0.37 9.97
N GLY A 118 -11.72 -1.33 9.64
CA GLY A 118 -11.04 -1.39 8.33
C GLY A 118 -12.01 -1.50 7.17
N ARG A 119 -13.12 -2.23 7.32
CA ARG A 119 -14.17 -2.33 6.29
C ARG A 119 -14.96 -1.05 6.12
N ILE A 120 -15.22 -0.33 7.21
CA ILE A 120 -15.95 0.96 7.16
C ILE A 120 -15.08 2.05 6.56
N LEU A 121 -13.80 2.09 6.91
CA LEU A 121 -12.87 3.13 6.49
C LEU A 121 -12.08 2.78 5.21
N GLY A 122 -12.19 1.56 4.68
CA GLY A 122 -11.56 1.14 3.43
C GLY A 122 -10.09 0.70 3.58
N TYR A 123 -9.61 0.35 4.78
CA TYR A 123 -8.23 -0.12 4.97
C TYR A 123 -8.14 -1.55 5.48
N GLY A 124 -6.95 -2.14 5.37
CA GLY A 124 -6.68 -3.47 5.89
C GLY A 124 -5.22 -3.87 5.80
N SER A 125 -4.95 -5.13 6.09
CA SER A 125 -3.63 -5.73 5.91
C SER A 125 -3.66 -6.77 4.79
N ILE A 126 -2.54 -6.89 4.09
CA ILE A 126 -2.30 -7.92 3.10
C ILE A 126 -1.17 -8.84 3.57
N LEU A 127 -1.33 -10.12 3.29
CA LEU A 127 -0.29 -11.13 3.41
C LEU A 127 -0.01 -11.67 2.01
N ILE A 128 1.23 -11.59 1.60
CA ILE A 128 1.70 -12.12 0.31
C ILE A 128 2.71 -13.21 0.60
N SER A 129 2.57 -14.34 -0.08
CA SER A 129 3.54 -15.43 -0.02
C SER A 129 3.84 -15.93 -1.43
N GLY A 130 5.11 -16.18 -1.68
CA GLY A 130 5.61 -16.73 -2.93
C GLY A 130 6.16 -18.13 -2.77
N THR A 131 6.48 -18.78 -3.89
CA THR A 131 6.98 -20.17 -3.99
C THR A 131 8.28 -20.43 -3.22
N GLY A 132 8.92 -19.41 -2.65
CA GLY A 132 10.10 -19.51 -1.79
C GLY A 132 9.82 -19.64 -0.29
N GLY A 133 8.54 -19.73 0.13
CA GLY A 133 8.13 -19.89 1.53
C GLY A 133 8.21 -18.62 2.37
N GLY A 134 8.69 -17.49 1.82
CA GLY A 134 8.63 -16.18 2.47
C GLY A 134 7.18 -15.70 2.60
N LYS A 135 6.86 -15.11 3.76
CA LYS A 135 5.56 -14.49 4.02
C LYS A 135 5.80 -13.06 4.48
N ASP A 136 5.28 -12.11 3.71
CA ASP A 136 5.37 -10.70 4.04
C ASP A 136 3.99 -10.14 4.33
N VAL A 137 3.87 -9.38 5.42
CA VAL A 137 2.61 -8.78 5.88
C VAL A 137 2.76 -7.27 5.87
N PHE A 138 1.87 -6.61 5.17
CA PHE A 138 1.79 -5.15 5.12
C PHE A 138 0.47 -4.69 5.72
N TYR A 139 0.56 -3.75 6.66
CA TYR A 139 -0.59 -3.25 7.43
C TYR A 139 -1.06 -1.90 6.90
N ASN A 140 -2.31 -1.54 7.22
CA ASN A 140 -2.91 -0.23 6.94
C ASN A 140 -2.84 0.20 5.46
N ILE A 141 -3.04 -0.75 4.55
CA ILE A 141 -3.10 -0.49 3.12
C ILE A 141 -4.48 0.04 2.75
N ASP A 142 -4.50 1.02 1.88
CA ASP A 142 -5.70 1.59 1.29
C ASP A 142 -6.28 0.63 0.25
N ASP A 143 -7.58 0.38 0.31
CA ASP A 143 -8.34 -0.52 -0.55
C ASP A 143 -7.66 -1.88 -0.85
N PRO A 144 -7.39 -2.71 0.19
CA PRO A 144 -6.66 -3.96 0.01
C PRO A 144 -7.43 -5.01 -0.79
N LEU A 145 -8.76 -4.92 -0.87
CA LEU A 145 -9.58 -5.83 -1.68
C LEU A 145 -9.41 -5.57 -3.17
N GLU A 146 -9.35 -4.29 -3.54
CA GLU A 146 -9.08 -3.90 -4.92
C GLU A 146 -7.67 -4.33 -5.34
N LEU A 147 -6.68 -4.10 -4.48
CA LEU A 147 -5.31 -4.58 -4.72
C LEU A 147 -5.29 -6.09 -4.95
N LYS A 148 -6.00 -6.89 -4.13
CA LYS A 148 -6.14 -8.33 -4.32
C LYS A 148 -6.76 -8.68 -5.67
N ARG A 149 -7.83 -7.99 -6.05
CA ARG A 149 -8.53 -8.20 -7.31
C ARG A 149 -7.60 -7.97 -8.50
N GLN A 150 -6.84 -6.88 -8.46
CA GLN A 150 -5.89 -6.54 -9.52
C GLN A 150 -4.75 -7.55 -9.63
N VAL A 151 -4.18 -8.00 -8.50
CA VAL A 151 -3.16 -9.06 -8.50
C VAL A 151 -3.72 -10.35 -9.12
N GLN A 152 -4.93 -10.77 -8.73
CA GLN A 152 -5.54 -11.98 -9.26
C GLN A 152 -5.88 -11.88 -10.76
N GLN A 153 -6.32 -10.73 -11.21
CA GLN A 153 -6.60 -10.48 -12.62
C GLN A 153 -5.31 -10.51 -13.42
N SER A 154 -4.29 -9.77 -13.00
CA SER A 154 -2.99 -9.73 -13.67
C SER A 154 -2.31 -11.10 -13.70
N THR A 155 -2.45 -11.91 -12.64
CA THR A 155 -1.93 -13.29 -12.63
C THR A 155 -2.61 -14.16 -13.70
N LYS A 156 -3.93 -14.05 -13.84
CA LYS A 156 -4.67 -14.81 -14.88
C LYS A 156 -4.30 -14.35 -16.29
N GLU A 157 -4.17 -13.06 -16.51
CA GLU A 157 -3.76 -12.50 -17.80
C GLU A 157 -2.32 -12.90 -18.16
N TYR A 158 -1.43 -12.96 -17.16
CA TYR A 158 -0.06 -13.44 -17.33
C TYR A 158 0.00 -14.95 -17.70
N GLU A 159 -0.83 -15.79 -17.05
CA GLU A 159 -0.91 -17.22 -17.32
C GLU A 159 -1.61 -17.54 -18.65
N HIS A 160 -2.62 -16.73 -19.01
CA HIS A 160 -3.43 -16.91 -20.21
C HIS A 160 -3.50 -15.58 -20.98
N PRO A 161 -2.41 -15.20 -21.67
CA PRO A 161 -2.43 -13.98 -22.45
C PRO A 161 -3.59 -14.06 -23.46
N PRO A 162 -4.35 -12.95 -23.62
CA PRO A 162 -5.46 -12.93 -24.57
C PRO A 162 -4.93 -13.34 -25.94
N GLN A 163 -5.49 -14.43 -26.48
CA GLN A 163 -5.15 -14.85 -27.83
C GLN A 163 -5.61 -13.73 -28.76
N VAL A 164 -4.66 -13.01 -29.32
CA VAL A 164 -4.93 -12.10 -30.43
C VAL A 164 -5.50 -13.00 -31.53
N GLN A 165 -6.83 -13.02 -31.64
CA GLN A 165 -7.49 -13.68 -32.75
C GLN A 165 -6.95 -13.07 -34.02
N THR A 166 -6.13 -13.83 -34.70
CA THR A 166 -5.57 -13.49 -36.00
C THR A 166 -6.71 -13.60 -37.02
N SER A 167 -7.68 -12.72 -36.92
CA SER A 167 -8.70 -12.50 -37.97
C SER A 167 -8.10 -12.00 -39.30
N VAL A 168 -6.79 -11.72 -39.27
CA VAL A 168 -6.04 -11.29 -40.48
C VAL A 168 -5.71 -12.46 -41.42
N SER A 169 -5.64 -13.73 -40.91
CA SER A 169 -5.26 -14.86 -41.76
C SER A 169 -6.43 -15.45 -42.58
N GLU A 170 -7.64 -15.29 -42.08
CA GLU A 170 -8.83 -15.77 -42.82
C GLU A 170 -9.19 -14.84 -43.98
N ASN A 171 -9.13 -13.54 -43.75
CA ASN A 171 -9.42 -12.50 -44.78
C ASN A 171 -8.38 -12.55 -45.92
N LYS A 172 -7.14 -12.95 -45.64
CA LYS A 172 -6.09 -13.07 -46.68
C LYS A 172 -6.26 -14.33 -47.50
N LYS A 173 -6.83 -15.39 -46.96
CA LYS A 173 -7.13 -16.61 -47.73
C LYS A 173 -8.35 -16.42 -48.64
N GLU A 174 -9.34 -15.68 -48.19
CA GLU A 174 -10.54 -15.38 -48.96
C GLU A 174 -10.23 -14.46 -50.16
N VAL A 175 -9.38 -13.45 -49.95
CA VAL A 175 -8.94 -12.50 -51.02
C VAL A 175 -8.08 -13.21 -52.05
N ILE A 176 -7.28 -14.21 -51.69
CA ILE A 176 -6.46 -14.98 -52.66
C ILE A 176 -7.33 -15.93 -53.47
N SER A 177 -8.38 -16.52 -52.88
CA SER A 177 -9.29 -17.43 -53.61
C SER A 177 -10.17 -16.74 -54.64
N ILE A 178 -10.45 -15.45 -54.47
CA ILE A 178 -11.22 -14.61 -55.41
C ILE A 178 -10.35 -14.08 -56.56
N ALA A 179 -9.03 -14.07 -56.41
CA ALA A 179 -8.11 -13.58 -57.41
C ALA A 179 -7.67 -14.65 -58.48
N ASP A 180 -8.00 -15.92 -58.20
CA ASP A 180 -7.66 -17.07 -59.07
C ASP A 180 -8.86 -17.57 -59.90
N GLU A 181 -10.03 -16.88 -59.88
CA GLU A 181 -11.14 -17.09 -60.83
C GLU A 181 -11.16 -15.97 -61.91
#